data_8e56a83b9eaf97b892a81b6d3a18f4a5
#
_entry.id   8e56a83b9eaf97b892a81b6d3a18f4a5
#
_cell.length_a   1.000
_cell.length_b   1.000
_cell.length_c   1.000
_cell.angle_alpha   90.00
_cell.angle_beta   90.00
_cell.angle_gamma   90.00
#
_symmetry.space_group_name_H-M   'P 1'
#
loop_
_entity.id
_entity.type
_entity.pdbx_description
1 polymer ?
#
loop_
_entity_poly.entity_id
_entity_poly.type
_entity_poly.pdbx_seq_one_letter_code
_entity_poly.pdbx_strand_id
1 'polypeptide(L)'
;MMKNSRIILLDVGGTFVKSSLGIACKGAVEETFEYTPISSDGSSEEISSAFRAAVSGQMDKAKNAGYEISAVCVAIPGPFDYHEGIFMMKHKFAAVYGKSFREILGDTITAETRLAFVHDVNGVLLGALTSIPGLKEGNVAITTFGTGLGFAYSMDGKIMESDNGSPEKGLWDLPYMGTILEEYVSRRAILRFYAELGGELAEGEDVKEISLRAREGDEKALEAFRTAGRHYANGAKDLITSLNIKHILFAGQIAKSFDLMENVIREGLGEAVELTVLEDIQGTVLTGIASL
;
A
#
# COMPACT_ATOMS: atom_id res chain seq x y z
N MET A 1 8.77 2.07 -29.53
CA MET A 1 8.19 1.05 -28.65
C MET A 1 7.77 -0.12 -29.51
N MET A 2 8.29 -1.32 -29.25
CA MET A 2 7.90 -2.55 -29.97
C MET A 2 6.42 -2.83 -29.72
N LYS A 3 5.61 -2.99 -30.75
CA LYS A 3 4.15 -3.19 -30.68
C LYS A 3 3.69 -4.39 -29.86
N ASN A 4 4.62 -5.29 -29.47
CA ASN A 4 4.34 -6.56 -28.79
C ASN A 4 4.98 -6.69 -27.40
N SER A 5 5.45 -5.59 -26.77
CA SER A 5 6.06 -5.67 -25.44
C SER A 5 5.02 -5.52 -24.33
N ARG A 6 5.17 -6.34 -23.27
CA ARG A 6 4.42 -6.26 -22.02
C ARG A 6 5.40 -6.16 -20.85
N ILE A 7 4.88 -5.73 -19.72
CA ILE A 7 5.57 -5.76 -18.43
C ILE A 7 4.79 -6.66 -17.47
N ILE A 8 5.49 -7.27 -16.52
CA ILE A 8 4.85 -7.99 -15.42
C ILE A 8 4.74 -7.03 -14.25
N LEU A 9 3.54 -6.95 -13.67
CA LEU A 9 3.22 -6.13 -12.51
C LEU A 9 3.03 -7.05 -11.30
N LEU A 10 3.73 -6.76 -10.19
CA LEU A 10 3.59 -7.50 -8.94
C LEU A 10 3.23 -6.53 -7.80
N ASP A 11 2.13 -6.79 -7.10
CA ASP A 11 1.78 -6.17 -5.82
C ASP A 11 1.99 -7.22 -4.71
N VAL A 12 3.02 -7.01 -3.89
CA VAL A 12 3.50 -7.99 -2.91
C VAL A 12 2.89 -7.72 -1.55
N GLY A 13 2.00 -8.60 -1.11
CA GLY A 13 1.51 -8.65 0.26
C GLY A 13 2.19 -9.71 1.12
N GLY A 14 1.81 -9.81 2.39
CA GLY A 14 2.36 -10.83 3.31
C GLY A 14 1.83 -12.25 3.07
N THR A 15 0.70 -12.40 2.40
CA THR A 15 -0.01 -13.68 2.19
C THR A 15 -0.24 -14.03 0.73
N PHE A 16 -0.21 -13.03 -0.15
CA PHE A 16 -0.38 -13.21 -1.60
C PHE A 16 0.52 -12.23 -2.36
N VAL A 17 1.04 -12.69 -3.48
CA VAL A 17 1.56 -11.85 -4.56
C VAL A 17 0.45 -11.74 -5.59
N LYS A 18 -0.04 -10.53 -5.83
CA LYS A 18 -0.96 -10.25 -6.94
C LYS A 18 -0.13 -9.94 -8.16
N SER A 19 -0.44 -10.58 -9.27
CA SER A 19 0.30 -10.39 -10.52
C SER A 19 -0.62 -10.13 -11.69
N SER A 20 -0.14 -9.38 -12.67
CA SER A 20 -0.82 -9.14 -13.94
C SER A 20 0.20 -8.82 -15.03
N LEU A 21 -0.16 -9.05 -16.28
CA LEU A 21 0.50 -8.37 -17.39
C LEU A 21 0.07 -6.91 -17.40
N GLY A 22 0.99 -6.04 -17.78
CA GLY A 22 0.73 -4.62 -17.90
C GLY A 22 1.22 -4.06 -19.24
N ILE A 23 0.69 -2.89 -19.56
CA ILE A 23 1.18 -2.05 -20.65
C ILE A 23 1.84 -0.85 -19.99
N ALA A 24 3.11 -0.60 -20.31
CA ALA A 24 3.86 0.50 -19.73
C ALA A 24 3.08 1.83 -19.83
N CYS A 25 3.00 2.56 -18.74
CA CYS A 25 2.26 3.82 -18.57
C CYS A 25 0.73 3.74 -18.79
N LYS A 26 0.15 2.51 -18.85
CA LYS A 26 -1.30 2.32 -19.06
C LYS A 26 -1.99 1.49 -17.99
N GLY A 27 -1.22 0.74 -17.19
CA GLY A 27 -1.75 -0.10 -16.13
C GLY A 27 -1.86 -1.58 -16.51
N ALA A 28 -2.60 -2.33 -15.71
CA ALA A 28 -2.77 -3.77 -15.81
C ALA A 28 -3.74 -4.19 -16.94
N VAL A 29 -3.58 -5.43 -17.39
CA VAL A 29 -4.53 -6.13 -18.27
C VAL A 29 -5.38 -7.05 -17.40
N GLU A 30 -6.65 -6.72 -17.20
CA GLU A 30 -7.55 -7.38 -16.23
C GLU A 30 -7.66 -8.89 -16.41
N GLU A 31 -7.72 -9.41 -17.63
CA GLU A 31 -7.86 -10.85 -17.89
C GLU A 31 -6.64 -11.66 -17.46
N THR A 32 -5.57 -11.00 -17.05
CA THR A 32 -4.32 -11.67 -16.65
C THR A 32 -4.08 -11.70 -15.13
N PHE A 33 -4.99 -11.16 -14.34
CA PHE A 33 -4.84 -11.16 -12.87
C PHE A 33 -4.70 -12.56 -12.29
N GLU A 34 -3.75 -12.72 -11.38
CA GLU A 34 -3.52 -13.92 -10.58
C GLU A 34 -3.12 -13.57 -9.15
N TYR A 35 -3.45 -14.50 -8.25
CA TYR A 35 -3.08 -14.44 -6.83
C TYR A 35 -2.23 -15.66 -6.53
N THR A 36 -0.93 -15.46 -6.31
CA THR A 36 -0.01 -16.52 -5.90
C THR A 36 0.13 -16.49 -4.38
N PRO A 37 -0.22 -17.56 -3.66
CA PRO A 37 0.00 -17.62 -2.21
C PRO A 37 1.48 -17.50 -1.87
N ILE A 38 1.77 -16.70 -0.84
CA ILE A 38 3.10 -16.55 -0.26
C ILE A 38 2.98 -16.45 1.24
N SER A 39 3.93 -17.01 1.99
CA SER A 39 4.06 -16.76 3.42
C SER A 39 5.28 -15.87 3.63
N SER A 40 5.09 -14.66 4.13
CA SER A 40 6.21 -13.78 4.47
C SER A 40 7.12 -14.34 5.58
N ASP A 41 6.61 -15.31 6.35
CA ASP A 41 7.34 -16.00 7.41
C ASP A 41 7.84 -17.38 6.97
N GLY A 42 7.67 -17.73 5.71
CA GLY A 42 8.13 -18.99 5.12
C GLY A 42 9.65 -19.09 5.02
N SER A 43 10.13 -20.29 4.69
CA SER A 43 11.53 -20.52 4.36
C SER A 43 11.97 -19.75 3.11
N SER A 44 13.28 -19.56 2.95
CA SER A 44 13.84 -18.90 1.78
C SER A 44 13.40 -19.56 0.47
N GLU A 45 13.27 -20.88 0.44
CA GLU A 45 12.85 -21.61 -0.78
C GLU A 45 11.35 -21.43 -1.05
N GLU A 46 10.48 -21.47 -0.03
CA GLU A 46 9.05 -21.23 -0.17
C GLU A 46 8.78 -19.83 -0.71
N ILE A 47 9.44 -18.81 -0.12
CA ILE A 47 9.34 -17.41 -0.57
C ILE A 47 9.82 -17.27 -2.03
N SER A 48 11.01 -17.83 -2.33
CA SER A 48 11.59 -17.74 -3.68
C SER A 48 10.72 -18.47 -4.72
N SER A 49 10.19 -19.64 -4.38
CA SER A 49 9.31 -20.42 -5.24
C SER A 49 8.01 -19.67 -5.54
N ALA A 50 7.42 -18.99 -4.55
CA ALA A 50 6.21 -18.18 -4.76
C ALA A 50 6.46 -17.01 -5.71
N PHE A 51 7.58 -16.28 -5.57
CA PHE A 51 7.92 -15.21 -6.50
C PHE A 51 8.18 -15.74 -7.91
N ARG A 52 8.94 -16.85 -8.04
CA ARG A 52 9.17 -17.50 -9.34
C ARG A 52 7.86 -17.95 -9.99
N ALA A 53 6.95 -18.55 -9.22
CA ALA A 53 5.64 -18.97 -9.72
C ALA A 53 4.80 -17.80 -10.24
N ALA A 54 4.75 -16.69 -9.48
CA ALA A 54 4.01 -15.48 -9.87
C ALA A 54 4.55 -14.91 -11.21
N VAL A 55 5.88 -14.84 -11.36
CA VAL A 55 6.51 -14.33 -12.60
C VAL A 55 6.33 -15.30 -13.76
N SER A 56 6.59 -16.60 -13.55
CA SER A 56 6.46 -17.63 -14.60
C SER A 56 5.03 -17.71 -15.16
N GLY A 57 4.02 -17.64 -14.28
CA GLY A 57 2.61 -17.65 -14.70
C GLY A 57 2.29 -16.52 -15.68
N GLN A 58 2.79 -15.31 -15.39
CA GLN A 58 2.60 -14.17 -16.30
C GLN A 58 3.46 -14.28 -17.57
N MET A 59 4.67 -14.85 -17.49
CA MET A 59 5.49 -15.13 -18.67
C MET A 59 4.81 -16.10 -19.63
N ASP A 60 4.21 -17.16 -19.10
CA ASP A 60 3.48 -18.15 -19.91
C ASP A 60 2.27 -17.52 -20.60
N LYS A 61 1.51 -16.67 -19.90
CA LYS A 61 0.41 -15.91 -20.51
C LYS A 61 0.90 -14.99 -21.63
N ALA A 62 2.00 -14.25 -21.39
CA ALA A 62 2.60 -13.38 -22.41
C ALA A 62 3.03 -14.18 -23.63
N LYS A 63 3.75 -15.27 -23.43
CA LYS A 63 4.22 -16.16 -24.50
C LYS A 63 3.06 -16.72 -25.32
N ASN A 64 2.00 -17.22 -24.68
CA ASN A 64 0.82 -17.76 -25.34
C ASN A 64 0.08 -16.71 -26.18
N ALA A 65 0.13 -15.44 -25.76
CA ALA A 65 -0.44 -14.31 -26.47
C ALA A 65 0.51 -13.65 -27.48
N GLY A 66 1.74 -14.18 -27.66
CA GLY A 66 2.73 -13.67 -28.60
C GLY A 66 3.40 -12.35 -28.15
N TYR A 67 3.46 -12.10 -26.83
CA TYR A 67 4.12 -10.93 -26.27
C TYR A 67 5.50 -11.26 -25.71
N GLU A 68 6.40 -10.29 -25.75
CA GLU A 68 7.70 -10.30 -25.09
C GLU A 68 7.64 -9.50 -23.78
N ILE A 69 8.30 -9.99 -22.72
CA ILE A 69 8.40 -9.29 -21.44
C ILE A 69 9.66 -8.44 -21.42
N SER A 70 9.48 -7.14 -21.22
CA SER A 70 10.59 -6.17 -21.14
C SER A 70 10.98 -5.81 -19.71
N ALA A 71 10.07 -5.93 -18.76
CA ALA A 71 10.32 -5.60 -17.35
C ALA A 71 9.43 -6.38 -16.38
N VAL A 72 9.88 -6.49 -15.14
CA VAL A 72 9.07 -6.85 -13.97
C VAL A 72 9.07 -5.66 -13.04
N CYS A 73 7.90 -5.08 -12.79
CA CYS A 73 7.70 -3.92 -11.94
C CYS A 73 6.98 -4.36 -10.66
N VAL A 74 7.52 -4.01 -9.50
CA VAL A 74 7.13 -4.58 -8.21
C VAL A 74 6.81 -3.50 -7.19
N ALA A 75 5.60 -3.51 -6.63
CA ALA A 75 5.30 -2.84 -5.37
C ALA A 75 5.53 -3.84 -4.23
N ILE A 76 6.36 -3.48 -3.26
CA ILE A 76 6.75 -4.35 -2.15
C ILE A 76 6.88 -3.52 -0.86
N PRO A 77 6.41 -4.02 0.31
CA PRO A 77 6.58 -3.32 1.57
C PRO A 77 8.06 -3.25 1.98
N GLY A 78 8.38 -2.30 2.86
CA GLY A 78 9.73 -2.12 3.40
C GLY A 78 9.94 -2.79 4.78
N PRO A 79 11.21 -2.75 5.27
CA PRO A 79 12.43 -2.21 4.62
C PRO A 79 12.90 -3.01 3.40
N PHE A 80 13.17 -2.32 2.32
CA PHE A 80 13.67 -2.86 1.06
C PHE A 80 14.55 -1.79 0.39
N ASP A 81 15.60 -2.18 -0.30
CA ASP A 81 16.36 -1.27 -1.16
C ASP A 81 15.71 -1.26 -2.54
N TYR A 82 14.98 -0.20 -2.84
CA TYR A 82 14.18 -0.09 -4.07
C TYR A 82 15.04 0.25 -5.30
N HIS A 83 16.29 0.66 -5.11
CA HIS A 83 17.24 0.90 -6.22
C HIS A 83 17.94 -0.40 -6.65
N GLU A 84 18.42 -1.17 -5.67
CA GLU A 84 19.17 -2.40 -5.91
C GLU A 84 18.28 -3.66 -5.89
N GLY A 85 17.04 -3.55 -5.41
CA GLY A 85 16.10 -4.66 -5.30
C GLY A 85 16.46 -5.66 -4.20
N ILE A 86 16.98 -5.20 -3.05
CA ILE A 86 17.48 -6.05 -1.96
C ILE A 86 16.51 -6.09 -0.78
N PHE A 87 16.18 -7.29 -0.30
CA PHE A 87 15.36 -7.50 0.88
C PHE A 87 16.11 -7.10 2.17
N MET A 88 15.55 -6.14 2.91
CA MET A 88 16.11 -5.64 4.16
C MET A 88 15.17 -5.85 5.36
N MET A 89 14.06 -6.57 5.17
CA MET A 89 13.08 -6.88 6.22
C MET A 89 13.56 -7.98 7.15
N LYS A 90 13.33 -7.78 8.46
CA LYS A 90 13.63 -8.78 9.52
C LYS A 90 12.37 -9.31 10.21
N HIS A 91 11.23 -8.68 9.96
CA HIS A 91 9.93 -9.04 10.55
C HIS A 91 8.97 -9.71 9.54
N LYS A 92 9.24 -9.55 8.25
CA LYS A 92 8.61 -10.23 7.11
C LYS A 92 9.70 -10.56 6.11
N PHE A 93 9.54 -11.63 5.35
CA PHE A 93 10.54 -12.06 4.37
C PHE A 93 11.97 -12.21 4.96
N ALA A 94 12.08 -12.45 6.27
CA ALA A 94 13.36 -12.52 6.98
C ALA A 94 14.29 -13.60 6.42
N ALA A 95 13.74 -14.69 5.91
CA ALA A 95 14.50 -15.81 5.34
C ALA A 95 15.22 -15.47 4.01
N VAL A 96 14.86 -14.34 3.38
CA VAL A 96 15.52 -13.83 2.17
C VAL A 96 16.24 -12.49 2.40
N TYR A 97 16.46 -12.14 3.68
CA TYR A 97 17.21 -10.93 4.04
C TYR A 97 18.59 -10.90 3.35
N GLY A 98 18.91 -9.75 2.74
CA GLY A 98 20.18 -9.52 2.02
C GLY A 98 20.22 -10.10 0.61
N LYS A 99 19.23 -10.88 0.18
CA LYS A 99 19.14 -11.35 -1.21
C LYS A 99 18.53 -10.29 -2.11
N SER A 100 19.01 -10.22 -3.34
CA SER A 100 18.34 -9.41 -4.37
C SER A 100 17.15 -10.16 -4.96
N PHE A 101 16.16 -9.40 -5.44
CA PHE A 101 15.00 -9.96 -6.11
C PHE A 101 15.41 -10.72 -7.39
N ARG A 102 16.47 -10.27 -8.07
CA ARG A 102 17.05 -10.94 -9.22
C ARG A 102 17.60 -12.32 -8.88
N GLU A 103 18.34 -12.48 -7.76
CA GLU A 103 18.82 -13.77 -7.28
C GLU A 103 17.66 -14.71 -6.93
N ILE A 104 16.57 -14.17 -6.35
CA ILE A 104 15.38 -14.95 -6.03
C ILE A 104 14.71 -15.48 -7.30
N LEU A 105 14.57 -14.67 -8.33
CA LEU A 105 13.98 -15.09 -9.61
C LEU A 105 14.88 -16.03 -10.41
N GLY A 106 16.22 -15.90 -10.30
CA GLY A 106 17.19 -16.75 -11.00
C GLY A 106 16.89 -16.83 -12.51
N ASP A 107 16.86 -18.06 -13.04
CA ASP A 107 16.65 -18.32 -14.46
C ASP A 107 15.19 -18.09 -14.94
N THR A 108 14.28 -17.67 -14.04
CA THR A 108 12.90 -17.32 -14.44
C THR A 108 12.88 -16.09 -15.35
N ILE A 109 13.87 -15.22 -15.25
CA ILE A 109 14.04 -14.02 -16.09
C ILE A 109 15.41 -14.02 -16.75
N THR A 110 15.55 -13.28 -17.86
CA THR A 110 16.86 -13.10 -18.50
C THR A 110 17.64 -11.95 -17.88
N ALA A 111 18.93 -11.86 -18.19
CA ALA A 111 19.79 -10.75 -17.71
C ALA A 111 19.28 -9.37 -18.22
N GLU A 112 18.66 -9.35 -19.40
CA GLU A 112 18.14 -8.14 -20.05
C GLU A 112 16.78 -7.71 -19.49
N THR A 113 16.07 -8.58 -18.73
CA THR A 113 14.80 -8.21 -18.13
C THR A 113 15.02 -7.12 -17.08
N ARG A 114 14.45 -5.94 -17.30
CA ARG A 114 14.52 -4.84 -16.34
C ARG A 114 13.70 -5.17 -15.10
N LEU A 115 14.25 -4.91 -13.92
CA LEU A 115 13.52 -4.91 -12.65
C LEU A 115 13.34 -3.47 -12.19
N ALA A 116 12.15 -3.14 -11.72
CA ALA A 116 11.85 -1.84 -11.12
C ALA A 116 11.01 -2.05 -9.86
N PHE A 117 11.31 -1.30 -8.82
CA PHE A 117 10.71 -1.47 -7.51
C PHE A 117 10.18 -0.16 -6.97
N VAL A 118 9.13 -0.25 -6.18
CA VAL A 118 8.57 0.88 -5.43
C VAL A 118 8.00 0.37 -4.11
N HIS A 119 8.05 1.21 -3.08
CA HIS A 119 7.34 0.94 -1.84
C HIS A 119 5.82 0.87 -2.11
N ASP A 120 5.12 -0.08 -1.50
CA ASP A 120 3.69 -0.32 -1.75
C ASP A 120 2.84 0.96 -1.64
N VAL A 121 3.05 1.77 -0.59
CA VAL A 121 2.32 3.04 -0.41
C VAL A 121 2.72 4.08 -1.48
N ASN A 122 4.01 4.17 -1.85
CA ASN A 122 4.46 5.02 -2.96
C ASN A 122 3.83 4.58 -4.28
N GLY A 123 3.68 3.26 -4.49
CA GLY A 123 3.03 2.70 -5.67
C GLY A 123 1.57 3.13 -5.80
N VAL A 124 0.82 3.11 -4.68
CA VAL A 124 -0.57 3.62 -4.68
C VAL A 124 -0.61 5.12 -4.96
N LEU A 125 0.27 5.92 -4.32
CA LEU A 125 0.34 7.36 -4.57
C LEU A 125 0.69 7.66 -6.04
N LEU A 126 1.67 6.96 -6.61
CA LEU A 126 2.07 7.11 -8.01
C LEU A 126 0.92 6.79 -8.97
N GLY A 127 0.15 5.75 -8.66
CA GLY A 127 -1.04 5.39 -9.41
C GLY A 127 -2.12 6.46 -9.35
N ALA A 128 -2.40 7.00 -8.17
CA ALA A 128 -3.35 8.09 -7.99
C ALA A 128 -2.91 9.36 -8.74
N LEU A 129 -1.66 9.76 -8.61
CA LEU A 129 -1.08 10.88 -9.37
C LEU A 129 -1.15 10.68 -10.89
N THR A 130 -1.13 9.43 -11.35
CA THR A 130 -1.21 9.12 -12.78
C THR A 130 -2.65 9.12 -13.30
N SER A 131 -3.60 8.65 -12.47
CA SER A 131 -4.99 8.40 -12.89
C SER A 131 -5.94 9.54 -12.60
N ILE A 132 -5.69 10.33 -11.53
CA ILE A 132 -6.61 11.37 -11.09
C ILE A 132 -6.11 12.73 -11.60
N PRO A 133 -6.90 13.40 -12.49
CA PRO A 133 -6.52 14.72 -13.01
C PRO A 133 -6.34 15.74 -11.90
N GLY A 134 -5.35 16.60 -12.03
CA GLY A 134 -5.09 17.71 -11.10
C GLY A 134 -4.29 17.34 -9.85
N LEU A 135 -4.17 16.07 -9.46
CA LEU A 135 -3.40 15.69 -8.27
C LEU A 135 -1.89 16.00 -8.37
N LYS A 136 -1.35 16.09 -9.58
CA LYS A 136 0.06 16.47 -9.77
C LYS A 136 0.34 17.95 -9.49
N GLU A 137 -0.70 18.75 -9.40
CA GLU A 137 -0.59 20.19 -9.17
C GLU A 137 -0.71 20.48 -7.67
N GLY A 138 0.39 20.34 -6.94
CA GLY A 138 0.43 20.62 -5.51
C GLY A 138 0.93 19.46 -4.66
N ASN A 139 0.84 19.63 -3.34
CA ASN A 139 1.35 18.67 -2.38
C ASN A 139 0.20 17.72 -1.96
N VAL A 140 0.37 16.45 -2.26
CA VAL A 140 -0.60 15.38 -2.02
C VAL A 140 0.01 14.33 -1.10
N ALA A 141 -0.75 13.88 -0.12
CA ALA A 141 -0.37 12.73 0.69
C ALA A 141 -1.33 11.56 0.47
N ILE A 142 -0.84 10.36 0.72
CA ILE A 142 -1.66 9.18 0.90
C ILE A 142 -1.46 8.61 2.28
N THR A 143 -2.55 8.19 2.91
CA THR A 143 -2.56 7.45 4.17
C THR A 143 -3.25 6.11 3.94
N THR A 144 -2.58 5.02 4.28
CA THR A 144 -3.20 3.70 4.23
C THR A 144 -3.57 3.24 5.63
N PHE A 145 -4.87 3.04 5.87
CA PHE A 145 -5.42 2.50 7.12
C PHE A 145 -5.69 1.00 6.98
N GLY A 146 -4.98 0.19 7.77
CA GLY A 146 -5.10 -1.26 7.74
C GLY A 146 -4.57 -1.92 9.01
N THR A 147 -3.83 -3.01 8.87
CA THR A 147 -3.09 -3.64 9.98
C THR A 147 -2.14 -2.64 10.64
N GLY A 148 -1.51 -1.78 9.84
CA GLY A 148 -0.68 -0.66 10.25
C GLY A 148 -1.13 0.65 9.60
N LEU A 149 -0.31 1.69 9.77
CA LEU A 149 -0.49 3.04 9.26
C LEU A 149 0.59 3.34 8.22
N GLY A 150 0.25 3.33 6.94
CA GLY A 150 1.16 3.76 5.87
C GLY A 150 0.98 5.23 5.53
N PHE A 151 2.07 5.86 5.08
CA PHE A 151 2.07 7.25 4.64
C PHE A 151 3.11 7.46 3.55
N ALA A 152 2.75 8.21 2.53
CA ALA A 152 3.65 8.75 1.52
C ALA A 152 3.13 10.12 1.06
N TYR A 153 3.99 10.91 0.45
CA TYR A 153 3.55 12.19 -0.08
C TYR A 153 4.33 12.59 -1.35
N SER A 154 3.73 13.49 -2.10
CA SER A 154 4.35 14.12 -3.27
C SER A 154 4.33 15.64 -3.13
N MET A 155 5.33 16.28 -3.73
CA MET A 155 5.40 17.73 -3.90
C MET A 155 5.42 18.02 -5.41
N ASP A 156 4.42 18.75 -5.88
CA ASP A 156 4.25 19.09 -7.31
C ASP A 156 4.40 17.86 -8.23
N GLY A 157 3.72 16.78 -7.86
CA GLY A 157 3.69 15.52 -8.61
C GLY A 157 4.93 14.63 -8.49
N LYS A 158 5.96 15.04 -7.74
CA LYS A 158 7.15 14.23 -7.45
C LYS A 158 7.00 13.55 -6.10
N ILE A 159 7.01 12.22 -6.08
CA ILE A 159 7.01 11.43 -4.83
C ILE A 159 8.30 11.71 -4.06
N MET A 160 8.17 11.91 -2.75
CA MET A 160 9.29 12.19 -1.87
C MET A 160 9.77 10.88 -1.23
N GLU A 161 11.02 10.56 -1.50
CA GLU A 161 11.65 9.29 -1.14
C GLU A 161 12.96 9.54 -0.40
N SER A 162 13.28 8.62 0.50
CA SER A 162 14.59 8.53 1.15
C SER A 162 15.63 7.89 0.20
N ASP A 163 16.88 7.85 0.62
CA ASP A 163 18.01 7.38 -0.19
C ASP A 163 17.86 5.93 -0.70
N ASN A 164 17.04 5.10 -0.07
CA ASN A 164 16.75 3.73 -0.52
C ASN A 164 15.42 3.57 -1.25
N GLY A 165 14.72 4.66 -1.57
CA GLY A 165 13.42 4.67 -2.26
C GLY A 165 12.20 4.39 -1.35
N SER A 166 12.38 4.29 -0.03
CA SER A 166 11.26 4.25 0.92
C SER A 166 10.59 5.64 1.01
N PRO A 167 9.33 5.75 1.50
CA PRO A 167 8.75 7.06 1.79
C PRO A 167 9.68 7.89 2.67
N GLU A 168 9.90 9.16 2.31
CA GLU A 168 10.82 10.06 3.04
C GLU A 168 10.36 10.32 4.48
N LYS A 169 9.05 10.43 4.69
CA LYS A 169 8.41 10.61 6.00
C LYS A 169 7.38 9.51 6.23
N GLY A 170 7.27 9.06 7.47
CA GLY A 170 6.23 8.15 7.93
C GLY A 170 5.30 8.83 8.94
N LEU A 171 4.10 8.27 9.11
CA LEU A 171 3.21 8.59 10.22
C LEU A 171 3.21 7.49 11.28
N TRP A 172 3.54 6.26 10.87
CA TRP A 172 3.40 5.08 11.73
C TRP A 172 4.24 5.16 13.01
N ASP A 173 5.48 5.66 12.91
CA ASP A 173 6.47 5.75 13.99
C ASP A 173 6.56 7.13 14.63
N LEU A 174 5.66 8.05 14.28
CA LEU A 174 5.63 9.36 14.94
C LEU A 174 5.40 9.20 16.45
N PRO A 175 6.25 9.79 17.29
CA PRO A 175 6.02 9.80 18.73
C PRO A 175 4.67 10.43 19.07
N TYR A 176 3.82 9.68 19.76
CA TYR A 176 2.47 10.11 20.10
C TYR A 176 2.02 9.49 21.42
N MET A 177 1.61 10.32 22.38
CA MET A 177 1.06 9.93 23.70
C MET A 177 1.88 8.84 24.42
N GLY A 178 3.21 8.91 24.39
CA GLY A 178 4.12 7.97 25.06
C GLY A 178 4.45 6.69 24.27
N THR A 179 3.91 6.54 23.07
CA THR A 179 4.25 5.47 22.11
C THR A 179 4.31 6.04 20.69
N ILE A 180 3.75 5.36 19.70
CA ILE A 180 3.73 5.79 18.30
C ILE A 180 2.29 5.97 17.79
N LEU A 181 2.09 6.81 16.76
CA LEU A 181 0.77 7.14 16.24
C LEU A 181 0.01 5.89 15.73
N GLU A 182 0.70 4.92 15.12
CA GLU A 182 0.07 3.67 14.64
C GLU A 182 -0.74 2.95 15.73
N GLU A 183 -0.30 2.99 16.99
CA GLU A 183 -1.00 2.35 18.10
C GLU A 183 -2.36 3.00 18.43
N TYR A 184 -2.69 4.14 17.81
CA TYR A 184 -3.95 4.87 18.03
C TYR A 184 -4.85 4.93 16.79
N VAL A 185 -4.38 4.44 15.62
CA VAL A 185 -5.15 4.57 14.39
C VAL A 185 -5.24 3.28 13.56
N SER A 186 -4.51 2.23 13.95
CA SER A 186 -4.51 0.95 13.24
C SER A 186 -5.71 0.07 13.60
N ARG A 187 -5.82 -1.10 12.93
CA ARG A 187 -6.77 -2.15 13.29
C ARG A 187 -6.79 -2.45 14.80
N ARG A 188 -5.60 -2.58 15.41
CA ARG A 188 -5.48 -2.87 16.85
C ARG A 188 -6.09 -1.75 17.70
N ALA A 189 -5.94 -0.50 17.30
CA ALA A 189 -6.48 0.64 18.00
C ALA A 189 -8.02 0.62 18.03
N ILE A 190 -8.67 0.42 16.88
CA ILE A 190 -10.13 0.40 16.78
C ILE A 190 -10.71 -0.74 17.62
N LEU A 191 -10.13 -1.94 17.55
CA LEU A 191 -10.53 -3.09 18.38
C LEU A 191 -10.42 -2.77 19.87
N ARG A 192 -9.31 -2.17 20.29
CA ARG A 192 -9.07 -1.76 21.68
C ARG A 192 -10.08 -0.70 22.12
N PHE A 193 -10.29 0.36 21.36
CA PHE A 193 -11.25 1.42 21.70
C PHE A 193 -12.67 0.90 21.83
N TYR A 194 -13.09 -0.01 20.94
CA TYR A 194 -14.40 -0.63 21.04
C TYR A 194 -14.56 -1.44 22.32
N ALA A 195 -13.55 -2.22 22.70
CA ALA A 195 -13.52 -2.98 23.95
C ALA A 195 -13.51 -2.07 25.19
N GLU A 196 -12.71 -1.00 25.21
CA GLU A 196 -12.63 -0.01 26.29
C GLU A 196 -13.97 0.70 26.52
N LEU A 197 -14.76 0.88 25.46
CA LEU A 197 -16.12 1.43 25.51
C LEU A 197 -17.17 0.37 25.95
N GLY A 198 -16.74 -0.86 26.25
CA GLY A 198 -17.61 -1.97 26.63
C GLY A 198 -18.33 -2.60 25.45
N GLY A 199 -17.76 -2.52 24.25
CA GLY A 199 -18.16 -3.30 23.09
C GLY A 199 -17.61 -4.72 23.19
N GLU A 200 -18.34 -5.69 22.66
CA GLU A 200 -17.95 -7.10 22.65
C GLU A 200 -17.90 -7.62 21.21
N LEU A 201 -16.87 -8.40 20.90
CA LEU A 201 -16.72 -9.08 19.63
C LEU A 201 -16.80 -10.59 19.82
N ALA A 202 -17.53 -11.26 18.95
CA ALA A 202 -17.51 -12.71 18.88
C ALA A 202 -16.19 -13.21 18.28
N GLU A 203 -15.90 -14.50 18.45
CA GLU A 203 -14.73 -15.11 17.86
C GLU A 203 -14.73 -14.96 16.32
N GLY A 204 -13.64 -14.44 15.77
CA GLY A 204 -13.47 -14.19 14.34
C GLY A 204 -14.03 -12.88 13.82
N GLU A 205 -14.72 -12.08 14.65
CA GLU A 205 -15.12 -10.72 14.29
C GLU A 205 -13.92 -9.74 14.33
N ASP A 206 -14.03 -8.68 13.54
CA ASP A 206 -12.95 -7.72 13.34
C ASP A 206 -13.52 -6.29 13.18
N VAL A 207 -12.70 -5.35 12.80
CA VAL A 207 -13.04 -3.93 12.51
C VAL A 207 -14.20 -3.82 11.50
N LYS A 208 -14.33 -4.77 10.57
CA LYS A 208 -15.45 -4.81 9.63
C LYS A 208 -16.79 -4.91 10.36
N GLU A 209 -16.90 -5.82 11.33
CA GLU A 209 -18.12 -6.03 12.09
C GLU A 209 -18.43 -4.83 12.98
N ILE A 210 -17.41 -4.19 13.58
CA ILE A 210 -17.58 -2.93 14.31
C ILE A 210 -18.14 -1.85 13.39
N SER A 211 -17.63 -1.75 12.14
CA SER A 211 -18.11 -0.75 11.18
C SER A 211 -19.57 -0.96 10.77
N LEU A 212 -20.02 -2.19 10.65
CA LEU A 212 -21.41 -2.52 10.38
C LEU A 212 -22.31 -2.11 11.56
N ARG A 213 -21.92 -2.47 12.78
CA ARG A 213 -22.63 -2.07 14.00
C ARG A 213 -22.74 -0.56 14.17
N ALA A 214 -21.66 0.18 13.85
CA ALA A 214 -21.66 1.64 13.89
C ALA A 214 -22.72 2.23 12.92
N ARG A 215 -22.86 1.66 11.73
CA ARG A 215 -23.88 2.08 10.74
C ARG A 215 -25.30 1.65 11.14
N GLU A 216 -25.45 0.62 11.98
CA GLU A 216 -26.71 0.19 12.57
C GLU A 216 -27.09 0.97 13.84
N GLY A 217 -26.24 1.91 14.29
CA GLY A 217 -26.52 2.80 15.40
C GLY A 217 -25.87 2.40 16.73
N ASP A 218 -24.90 1.50 16.74
CA ASP A 218 -24.08 1.24 17.93
C ASP A 218 -23.14 2.43 18.17
N GLU A 219 -23.47 3.26 19.16
CA GLU A 219 -22.71 4.45 19.54
C GLU A 219 -21.28 4.12 20.01
N LYS A 220 -21.05 2.95 20.63
CA LYS A 220 -19.71 2.52 21.05
C LYS A 220 -18.85 2.22 19.84
N ALA A 221 -19.42 1.53 18.85
CA ALA A 221 -18.75 1.22 17.59
C ALA A 221 -18.40 2.51 16.82
N LEU A 222 -19.35 3.45 16.72
CA LEU A 222 -19.14 4.74 16.08
C LEU A 222 -18.06 5.56 16.80
N GLU A 223 -18.08 5.60 18.13
CA GLU A 223 -17.12 6.34 18.94
C GLU A 223 -15.70 5.74 18.86
N ALA A 224 -15.56 4.41 18.70
CA ALA A 224 -14.27 3.78 18.46
C ALA A 224 -13.59 4.30 17.17
N PHE A 225 -14.36 4.41 16.08
CA PHE A 225 -13.85 5.01 14.82
C PHE A 225 -13.55 6.50 14.97
N ARG A 226 -14.45 7.27 15.59
CA ARG A 226 -14.22 8.70 15.83
C ARG A 226 -12.99 8.95 16.70
N THR A 227 -12.74 8.10 17.69
CA THR A 227 -11.54 8.19 18.53
C THR A 227 -10.27 7.96 17.70
N ALA A 228 -10.23 6.92 16.86
CA ALA A 228 -9.12 6.70 15.94
C ALA A 228 -8.93 7.89 14.98
N GLY A 229 -10.02 8.43 14.43
CA GLY A 229 -9.99 9.62 13.56
C GLY A 229 -9.42 10.87 14.24
N ARG A 230 -9.82 11.13 15.49
CA ARG A 230 -9.26 12.25 16.28
C ARG A 230 -7.75 12.07 16.54
N HIS A 231 -7.33 10.85 16.87
CA HIS A 231 -5.90 10.57 17.06
C HIS A 231 -5.11 10.75 15.77
N TYR A 232 -5.65 10.29 14.62
CA TYR A 232 -5.03 10.54 13.33
C TYR A 232 -4.87 12.04 13.06
N ALA A 233 -5.95 12.80 13.17
CA ALA A 233 -5.92 14.24 12.90
C ALA A 233 -4.92 14.96 13.80
N ASN A 234 -4.95 14.67 15.11
CA ASN A 234 -4.05 15.29 16.07
C ASN A 234 -2.58 14.92 15.83
N GLY A 235 -2.30 13.65 15.54
CA GLY A 235 -0.93 13.18 15.32
C GLY A 235 -0.34 13.60 13.97
N ALA A 236 -1.17 13.67 12.92
CA ALA A 236 -0.72 14.00 11.57
C ALA A 236 -0.65 15.51 11.30
N LYS A 237 -1.38 16.34 12.05
CA LYS A 237 -1.60 17.77 11.77
C LYS A 237 -0.31 18.55 11.52
N ASP A 238 0.67 18.42 12.39
CA ASP A 238 1.91 19.19 12.28
C ASP A 238 2.70 18.78 11.02
N LEU A 239 2.76 17.50 10.71
CA LEU A 239 3.42 17.02 9.50
C LEU A 239 2.67 17.50 8.24
N ILE A 240 1.35 17.33 8.17
CA ILE A 240 0.50 17.79 7.07
C ILE A 240 0.67 19.28 6.82
N THR A 241 0.68 20.08 7.90
CA THR A 241 0.87 21.53 7.85
C THR A 241 2.27 21.90 7.36
N SER A 242 3.33 21.28 7.92
CA SER A 242 4.72 21.57 7.58
C SER A 242 5.05 21.23 6.13
N LEU A 243 4.45 20.18 5.58
CA LEU A 243 4.58 19.77 4.19
C LEU A 243 3.62 20.53 3.25
N ASN A 244 2.79 21.42 3.77
CA ASN A 244 1.77 22.15 3.03
C ASN A 244 0.88 21.23 2.17
N ILE A 245 0.52 20.06 2.73
CA ILE A 245 -0.36 19.11 2.04
C ILE A 245 -1.74 19.74 1.84
N LYS A 246 -2.26 19.68 0.62
CA LYS A 246 -3.57 20.21 0.24
C LYS A 246 -4.61 19.13 0.02
N HIS A 247 -4.17 17.91 -0.26
CA HIS A 247 -5.05 16.78 -0.55
C HIS A 247 -4.50 15.52 0.14
N ILE A 248 -5.34 14.83 0.88
CA ILE A 248 -4.99 13.52 1.47
C ILE A 248 -5.89 12.46 0.86
N LEU A 249 -5.26 11.45 0.29
CA LEU A 249 -5.91 10.24 -0.19
C LEU A 249 -5.90 9.19 0.93
N PHE A 250 -7.05 8.56 1.16
CA PHE A 250 -7.18 7.47 2.13
C PHE A 250 -7.37 6.14 1.40
N ALA A 251 -6.60 5.13 1.79
CA ALA A 251 -6.63 3.80 1.21
C ALA A 251 -6.53 2.73 2.32
N GLY A 252 -6.71 1.46 1.96
CA GLY A 252 -6.66 0.34 2.91
C GLY A 252 -8.04 -0.15 3.36
N GLN A 253 -8.05 -1.27 4.10
CA GLN A 253 -9.32 -1.91 4.46
C GLN A 253 -10.15 -1.06 5.44
N ILE A 254 -9.51 -0.34 6.36
CA ILE A 254 -10.18 0.53 7.33
C ILE A 254 -10.70 1.80 6.64
N ALA A 255 -10.04 2.27 5.59
CA ALA A 255 -10.51 3.42 4.82
C ALA A 255 -11.89 3.20 4.16
N LYS A 256 -12.35 1.95 3.99
CA LYS A 256 -13.72 1.63 3.58
C LYS A 256 -14.80 2.07 4.61
N SER A 257 -14.35 2.42 5.80
CA SER A 257 -15.19 2.95 6.89
C SER A 257 -14.81 4.39 7.24
N PHE A 258 -14.24 5.11 6.26
CA PHE A 258 -13.81 6.50 6.44
C PHE A 258 -14.97 7.43 6.80
N ASP A 259 -16.16 7.16 6.28
CA ASP A 259 -17.42 7.84 6.60
C ASP A 259 -17.69 7.94 8.12
N LEU A 260 -17.25 6.94 8.90
CA LEU A 260 -17.43 6.91 10.37
C LEU A 260 -16.46 7.84 11.12
N MET A 261 -15.38 8.29 10.48
CA MET A 261 -14.35 9.14 11.10
C MET A 261 -14.07 10.44 10.33
N GLU A 262 -14.63 10.63 9.15
CA GLU A 262 -14.36 11.77 8.28
C GLU A 262 -14.55 13.12 9.00
N ASN A 263 -15.69 13.29 9.68
CA ASN A 263 -16.02 14.57 10.32
C ASN A 263 -14.95 14.98 11.34
N VAL A 264 -14.51 14.06 12.22
CA VAL A 264 -13.52 14.37 13.26
C VAL A 264 -12.12 14.56 12.66
N ILE A 265 -11.80 13.89 11.55
CA ILE A 265 -10.55 14.13 10.83
C ILE A 265 -10.57 15.52 10.19
N ARG A 266 -11.66 15.88 9.53
CA ARG A 266 -11.84 17.19 8.89
C ARG A 266 -11.78 18.33 9.91
N GLU A 267 -12.48 18.18 11.05
CA GLU A 267 -12.42 19.15 12.15
C GLU A 267 -10.99 19.35 12.67
N GLY A 268 -10.22 18.26 12.83
CA GLY A 268 -8.86 18.33 13.37
C GLY A 268 -7.82 18.87 12.39
N LEU A 269 -7.89 18.52 11.11
CA LEU A 269 -6.95 18.98 10.08
C LEU A 269 -7.31 20.35 9.51
N GLY A 270 -8.61 20.73 9.56
CA GLY A 270 -9.15 21.97 8.99
C GLY A 270 -9.67 21.79 7.56
N GLU A 271 -10.58 22.67 7.16
CA GLU A 271 -11.30 22.60 5.87
C GLU A 271 -10.41 22.87 4.64
N ALA A 272 -9.19 23.39 4.84
CA ALA A 272 -8.27 23.69 3.74
C ALA A 272 -7.61 22.45 3.12
N VAL A 273 -7.76 21.26 3.75
CA VAL A 273 -7.23 19.99 3.28
C VAL A 273 -8.36 19.18 2.67
N GLU A 274 -8.23 18.85 1.40
CA GLU A 274 -9.17 17.96 0.71
C GLU A 274 -8.92 16.51 1.13
N LEU A 275 -10.01 15.76 1.38
CA LEU A 275 -9.94 14.37 1.82
C LEU A 275 -10.70 13.50 0.82
N THR A 276 -10.06 12.48 0.28
CA THR A 276 -10.63 11.55 -0.71
C THR A 276 -10.30 10.11 -0.35
N VAL A 277 -11.28 9.21 -0.45
CA VAL A 277 -11.06 7.77 -0.32
C VAL A 277 -10.82 7.16 -1.69
N LEU A 278 -9.77 6.35 -1.81
CA LEU A 278 -9.51 5.55 -3.00
C LEU A 278 -10.29 4.25 -2.92
N GLU A 279 -11.22 4.05 -3.84
CA GLU A 279 -12.08 2.85 -3.88
C GLU A 279 -11.32 1.65 -4.47
N ASP A 280 -10.65 1.82 -5.61
CA ASP A 280 -9.88 0.79 -6.31
C ASP A 280 -8.39 0.90 -5.99
N ILE A 281 -7.98 0.38 -4.84
CA ILE A 281 -6.58 0.39 -4.43
C ILE A 281 -5.75 -0.53 -5.32
N GLN A 282 -6.30 -1.69 -5.73
CA GLN A 282 -5.58 -2.67 -6.54
C GLN A 282 -5.27 -2.13 -7.94
N GLY A 283 -6.25 -1.58 -8.64
CA GLY A 283 -6.04 -0.95 -9.94
C GLY A 283 -5.11 0.26 -9.83
N THR A 284 -5.24 1.04 -8.74
CA THR A 284 -4.39 2.20 -8.50
C THR A 284 -2.92 1.82 -8.33
N VAL A 285 -2.58 0.84 -7.46
CA VAL A 285 -1.18 0.42 -7.28
C VAL A 285 -0.60 -0.16 -8.57
N LEU A 286 -1.37 -0.97 -9.31
CA LEU A 286 -0.89 -1.56 -10.56
C LEU A 286 -0.69 -0.52 -11.66
N THR A 287 -1.51 0.53 -11.69
CA THR A 287 -1.28 1.69 -12.56
C THR A 287 -0.01 2.43 -12.19
N GLY A 288 0.24 2.60 -10.89
CA GLY A 288 1.47 3.22 -10.39
C GLY A 288 2.72 2.45 -10.81
N ILE A 289 2.77 1.15 -10.54
CA ILE A 289 3.94 0.33 -10.91
C ILE A 289 4.09 0.14 -12.43
N ALA A 290 3.01 0.29 -13.20
CA ALA A 290 3.11 0.29 -14.67
C ALA A 290 3.79 1.54 -15.24
N SER A 291 3.95 2.58 -14.44
CA SER A 291 4.62 3.84 -14.83
C SER A 291 6.11 3.87 -14.44
N LEU A 292 6.61 2.84 -13.74
CA LEU A 292 8.03 2.66 -13.42
C LEU A 292 8.82 2.28 -14.72
#